data_e7ae9f6cc1f2d2c1e691d918d7ed41d4
#
_entry.id   e7ae9f6cc1f2d2c1e691d918d7ed41d4
#
_cell.length_a   1.000
_cell.length_b   1.000
_cell.length_c   1.000
_cell.angle_alpha   90.00
_cell.angle_beta   90.00
_cell.angle_gamma   90.00
#
_symmetry.space_group_name_H-M   'P 1'
#
loop_
_entity.id
_entity.type
_entity.pdbx_description
1 polymer ?
#
loop_
_entity_poly.entity_id
_entity_poly.type
_entity_poly.pdbx_seq_one_letter_code
_entity_poly.pdbx_strand_id
1 'polypeptide(L)'
;MEGRLGAPIYGMLQVERRLEDYVAPDDAEGLAGTLTGPPEPSGQLGFEWGGEWTVTYETFRDLGLAFAAALVLIYVLLVAEFRNFIHPAVIMAPIPLTLIGIIPGHWLLDAEFTATSMIGFIALARIEVRNSILLVAFVQEAVDRGKGVRDAVVEAGLTRLRPIWVTDLTMMAGAFAILFDPIFEGMAISLLFGPIIAVPLTLLAVPLGCVSTGRVFVDKAEPQSRGAAS
;
A
#
# COMPACT_ATOMS: atom_id res chain seq x y z
N MET A 1 17.59 -13.29 20.05
CA MET A 1 18.82 -12.48 19.96
C MET A 1 18.41 -11.02 20.17
N GLU A 2 18.65 -10.49 21.34
CA GLU A 2 18.52 -9.06 21.57
C GLU A 2 19.84 -8.40 21.11
N GLY A 3 19.83 -7.85 19.93
CA GLY A 3 20.94 -7.06 19.41
C GLY A 3 20.65 -5.57 19.50
N ARG A 4 21.67 -4.72 19.47
CA ARG A 4 21.55 -3.24 19.45
C ARG A 4 20.73 -2.67 18.29
N LEU A 5 20.32 -3.49 17.34
CA LEU A 5 19.63 -3.11 16.11
C LEU A 5 18.19 -3.69 16.02
N GLY A 6 17.61 -4.11 17.15
CA GLY A 6 16.19 -4.45 17.29
C GLY A 6 15.70 -5.63 16.43
N ALA A 7 15.86 -5.60 15.12
CA ALA A 7 15.33 -6.63 14.24
C ALA A 7 16.27 -7.85 14.06
N PRO A 8 15.75 -9.09 14.12
CA PRO A 8 16.54 -10.34 13.95
C PRO A 8 17.36 -10.39 12.67
N ILE A 9 16.89 -9.77 11.60
CA ILE A 9 17.57 -9.75 10.29
C ILE A 9 18.96 -9.12 10.35
N TYR A 10 19.18 -8.10 11.18
CA TYR A 10 20.50 -7.47 11.30
C TYR A 10 21.50 -8.41 11.98
N GLY A 11 21.04 -9.20 12.96
CA GLY A 11 21.83 -10.25 13.58
C GLY A 11 22.21 -11.35 12.61
N MET A 12 21.25 -11.77 11.77
CA MET A 12 21.47 -12.75 10.70
C MET A 12 22.54 -12.28 9.71
N LEU A 13 22.40 -11.06 9.16
CA LEU A 13 23.36 -10.48 8.22
C LEU A 13 24.77 -10.32 8.81
N GLN A 14 24.90 -10.04 10.12
CA GLN A 14 26.20 -9.97 10.79
C GLN A 14 26.84 -11.36 10.95
N VAL A 15 26.05 -12.37 11.25
CA VAL A 15 26.53 -13.77 11.34
C VAL A 15 26.90 -14.27 9.96
N GLU A 16 26.08 -14.01 8.92
CA GLU A 16 26.34 -14.40 7.53
C GLU A 16 27.69 -13.87 7.04
N ARG A 17 27.99 -12.58 7.24
CA ARG A 17 29.31 -12.00 6.89
C ARG A 17 30.49 -12.67 7.60
N ARG A 18 30.28 -13.17 8.82
CA ARG A 18 31.34 -13.88 9.55
C ARG A 18 31.48 -15.32 9.07
N LEU A 19 30.41 -15.93 8.56
CA LEU A 19 30.42 -17.29 8.03
C LEU A 19 30.96 -17.35 6.59
N GLU A 20 30.82 -16.27 5.81
CA GLU A 20 31.46 -16.13 4.50
C GLU A 20 32.98 -16.21 4.59
N ASP A 21 33.58 -15.70 5.67
CA ASP A 21 35.03 -15.76 5.92
C ASP A 21 35.48 -17.08 6.58
N TYR A 22 34.52 -17.92 6.96
CA TYR A 22 34.82 -19.19 7.64
C TYR A 22 35.04 -20.30 6.62
N VAL A 23 36.25 -20.85 6.58
CA VAL A 23 36.59 -22.02 5.79
C VAL A 23 36.52 -23.25 6.70
N ALA A 24 35.62 -24.18 6.38
CA ALA A 24 35.55 -25.45 7.12
C ALA A 24 36.82 -26.31 6.88
N PRO A 25 37.29 -27.07 7.88
CA PRO A 25 38.55 -27.85 7.77
C PRO A 25 38.59 -28.81 6.61
N ASP A 26 37.43 -29.29 6.14
CA ASP A 26 37.30 -30.28 5.07
C ASP A 26 36.74 -29.68 3.76
N ASP A 27 36.53 -28.37 3.69
CA ASP A 27 35.94 -27.70 2.53
C ASP A 27 36.77 -26.49 2.12
N ALA A 28 37.16 -26.44 0.85
CA ALA A 28 37.99 -25.34 0.30
C ALA A 28 37.17 -24.09 -0.05
N GLU A 29 35.84 -24.17 -0.04
CA GLU A 29 34.92 -23.11 -0.34
C GLU A 29 34.08 -22.84 0.88
N GLY A 30 33.89 -21.57 1.26
CA GLY A 30 33.17 -21.13 2.48
C GLY A 30 31.74 -21.64 2.57
N LEU A 31 31.13 -21.51 3.74
CA LEU A 31 29.73 -21.90 4.00
C LEU A 31 28.75 -21.06 3.21
N ALA A 32 27.93 -21.68 2.35
CA ALA A 32 26.86 -21.01 1.63
C ALA A 32 25.59 -20.95 2.48
N GLY A 33 25.15 -19.72 2.82
CA GLY A 33 23.87 -19.50 3.51
C GLY A 33 22.71 -19.34 2.54
N THR A 34 21.57 -19.99 2.82
CA THR A 34 20.32 -19.76 2.09
C THR A 34 19.30 -19.09 2.99
N LEU A 35 18.71 -18.01 2.50
CA LEU A 35 17.67 -17.26 3.21
C LEU A 35 16.32 -17.98 3.15
N THR A 36 16.11 -18.82 2.14
CA THR A 36 14.85 -19.54 1.92
C THR A 36 15.12 -20.88 1.26
N GLY A 37 14.69 -21.96 1.92
CA GLY A 37 14.82 -23.33 1.44
C GLY A 37 16.21 -23.93 1.63
N PRO A 38 16.31 -25.27 1.49
CA PRO A 38 17.56 -25.99 1.69
C PRO A 38 18.60 -25.54 0.66
N PRO A 39 19.90 -25.51 1.06
CA PRO A 39 20.98 -25.21 0.13
C PRO A 39 21.01 -26.24 -1.01
N GLU A 40 21.38 -25.76 -2.20
CA GLU A 40 21.55 -26.64 -3.39
C GLU A 40 22.50 -27.79 -3.08
N PRO A 41 22.24 -29.00 -3.57
CA PRO A 41 23.11 -30.18 -3.34
C PRO A 41 24.39 -30.09 -4.18
N SER A 42 25.19 -29.06 -3.92
CA SER A 42 26.45 -28.78 -4.64
C SER A 42 27.67 -29.51 -4.08
N GLY A 43 27.51 -30.33 -3.04
CA GLY A 43 28.62 -30.96 -2.33
C GLY A 43 29.34 -30.02 -1.36
N GLN A 44 28.94 -28.76 -1.27
CA GLN A 44 29.44 -27.79 -0.31
C GLN A 44 28.61 -27.85 0.98
N LEU A 45 29.23 -27.52 2.10
CA LEU A 45 28.53 -27.34 3.35
C LEU A 45 27.70 -26.04 3.27
N GLY A 46 26.39 -26.15 3.51
CA GLY A 46 25.48 -25.03 3.51
C GLY A 46 24.63 -24.96 4.79
N PHE A 47 24.11 -23.82 5.11
CA PHE A 47 23.16 -23.63 6.19
C PHE A 47 21.93 -22.88 5.71
N GLU A 48 20.78 -23.20 6.28
CA GLU A 48 19.51 -22.53 6.04
C GLU A 48 19.14 -21.68 7.25
N TRP A 49 18.76 -20.43 7.00
CA TRP A 49 18.16 -19.59 8.02
C TRP A 49 16.72 -20.02 8.29
N GLY A 50 16.44 -20.40 9.54
CA GLY A 50 15.14 -20.91 9.96
C GLY A 50 14.54 -20.15 11.14
N GLY A 51 13.44 -20.69 11.68
CA GLY A 51 12.75 -20.14 12.84
C GLY A 51 11.91 -18.91 12.51
N GLU A 52 12.02 -17.86 13.33
CA GLU A 52 11.24 -16.64 13.18
C GLU A 52 11.43 -15.93 11.84
N TRP A 53 12.64 -16.02 11.26
CA TRP A 53 12.93 -15.48 9.94
C TRP A 53 12.04 -16.10 8.86
N THR A 54 11.95 -17.43 8.82
CA THR A 54 11.15 -18.14 7.82
C THR A 54 9.69 -17.74 7.91
N VAL A 55 9.14 -17.70 9.13
CA VAL A 55 7.75 -17.29 9.37
C VAL A 55 7.51 -15.85 8.93
N THR A 56 8.42 -14.94 9.26
CA THR A 56 8.32 -13.54 8.85
C THR A 56 8.38 -13.40 7.34
N TYR A 57 9.36 -14.02 6.69
CA TYR A 57 9.52 -13.98 5.24
C TYR A 57 8.29 -14.54 4.51
N GLU A 58 7.81 -15.73 4.90
CA GLU A 58 6.63 -16.34 4.30
C GLU A 58 5.39 -15.47 4.50
N THR A 59 5.20 -14.90 5.68
CA THR A 59 4.08 -14.02 5.96
C THR A 59 4.11 -12.77 5.09
N PHE A 60 5.24 -12.09 4.97
CA PHE A 60 5.36 -10.90 4.10
C PHE A 60 5.18 -11.25 2.63
N ARG A 61 5.75 -12.37 2.18
CA ARG A 61 5.59 -12.86 0.81
C ARG A 61 4.12 -13.14 0.50
N ASP A 62 3.45 -13.91 1.35
CA ASP A 62 2.10 -14.38 1.09
C ASP A 62 1.07 -13.25 1.23
N LEU A 63 1.22 -12.38 2.24
CA LEU A 63 0.41 -11.16 2.35
C LEU A 63 0.66 -10.21 1.16
N GLY A 64 1.90 -10.05 0.74
CA GLY A 64 2.27 -9.22 -0.41
C GLY A 64 1.67 -9.74 -1.72
N LEU A 65 1.77 -11.06 -1.96
CA LEU A 65 1.17 -11.70 -3.15
C LEU A 65 -0.36 -11.62 -3.14
N ALA A 66 -1.00 -11.89 -2.00
CA ALA A 66 -2.44 -11.77 -1.85
C ALA A 66 -2.90 -10.33 -2.09
N PHE A 67 -2.18 -9.35 -1.55
CA PHE A 67 -2.46 -7.93 -1.76
C PHE A 67 -2.28 -7.52 -3.23
N ALA A 68 -1.20 -7.95 -3.88
CA ALA A 68 -0.97 -7.69 -5.30
C ALA A 68 -2.10 -8.30 -6.17
N ALA A 69 -2.52 -9.54 -5.89
CA ALA A 69 -3.65 -10.16 -6.58
C ALA A 69 -4.95 -9.38 -6.37
N ALA A 70 -5.21 -8.92 -5.14
CA ALA A 70 -6.36 -8.08 -4.83
C ALA A 70 -6.33 -6.76 -5.60
N LEU A 71 -5.17 -6.08 -5.68
CA LEU A 71 -5.01 -4.85 -6.46
C LEU A 71 -5.29 -5.07 -7.95
N VAL A 72 -4.81 -6.17 -8.52
CA VAL A 72 -5.10 -6.52 -9.93
C VAL A 72 -6.60 -6.74 -10.14
N LEU A 73 -7.27 -7.46 -9.25
CA LEU A 73 -8.72 -7.67 -9.34
C LEU A 73 -9.49 -6.35 -9.22
N ILE A 74 -9.12 -5.49 -8.27
CA ILE A 74 -9.72 -4.16 -8.11
C ILE A 74 -9.51 -3.34 -9.39
N TYR A 75 -8.30 -3.35 -9.96
CA TYR A 75 -8.01 -2.64 -11.21
C TYR A 75 -8.91 -3.11 -12.35
N VAL A 76 -9.04 -4.43 -12.54
CA VAL A 76 -9.91 -5.01 -13.60
C VAL A 76 -11.37 -4.61 -13.38
N LEU A 77 -11.88 -4.69 -12.15
CA LEU A 77 -13.25 -4.26 -11.82
C LEU A 77 -13.47 -2.78 -12.11
N LEU A 78 -12.49 -1.92 -11.75
CA LEU A 78 -12.56 -0.48 -12.02
C LEU A 78 -12.51 -0.18 -13.52
N VAL A 79 -11.70 -0.92 -14.30
CA VAL A 79 -11.70 -0.81 -15.76
C VAL A 79 -13.07 -1.17 -16.34
N ALA A 80 -13.71 -2.22 -15.84
CA ALA A 80 -15.05 -2.62 -16.27
C ALA A 80 -16.11 -1.56 -15.92
N GLU A 81 -16.04 -0.98 -14.72
CA GLU A 81 -16.96 0.06 -14.23
C GLU A 81 -16.81 1.36 -15.00
N PHE A 82 -15.59 1.89 -15.06
CA PHE A 82 -15.33 3.18 -15.70
C PHE A 82 -15.14 3.09 -17.23
N ARG A 83 -15.03 1.88 -17.78
CA ARG A 83 -14.77 1.61 -19.21
C ARG A 83 -13.56 2.39 -19.76
N ASN A 84 -12.53 2.56 -18.92
CA ASN A 84 -11.33 3.29 -19.22
C ASN A 84 -10.17 2.73 -18.37
N PHE A 85 -8.96 2.72 -18.93
CA PHE A 85 -7.75 2.24 -18.25
C PHE A 85 -7.06 3.30 -17.39
N ILE A 86 -7.34 4.57 -17.62
CA ILE A 86 -6.66 5.68 -16.94
C ILE A 86 -7.30 6.00 -15.58
N HIS A 87 -8.63 6.00 -15.50
CA HIS A 87 -9.34 6.28 -14.24
C HIS A 87 -8.95 5.30 -13.11
N PRO A 88 -8.87 3.98 -13.33
CA PRO A 88 -8.38 3.04 -12.33
C PRO A 88 -6.97 3.35 -11.84
N ALA A 89 -6.06 3.74 -12.73
CA ALA A 89 -4.71 4.09 -12.36
C ALA A 89 -4.68 5.34 -11.45
N VAL A 90 -5.49 6.37 -11.75
CA VAL A 90 -5.63 7.57 -10.90
C VAL A 90 -6.22 7.22 -9.54
N ILE A 91 -7.24 6.35 -9.50
CA ILE A 91 -7.91 5.90 -8.27
C ILE A 91 -6.95 5.14 -7.36
N MET A 92 -6.06 4.32 -7.93
CA MET A 92 -5.13 3.49 -7.17
C MET A 92 -3.81 4.19 -6.83
N ALA A 93 -3.49 5.32 -7.47
CA ALA A 93 -2.27 6.07 -7.24
C ALA A 93 -2.02 6.47 -5.76
N PRO A 94 -3.03 6.79 -4.93
CA PRO A 94 -2.81 7.08 -3.52
C PRO A 94 -2.31 5.90 -2.69
N ILE A 95 -2.56 4.64 -3.09
CA ILE A 95 -2.19 3.46 -2.30
C ILE A 95 -0.69 3.44 -1.94
N PRO A 96 0.26 3.47 -2.89
CA PRO A 96 1.67 3.50 -2.53
C PRO A 96 2.07 4.77 -1.77
N LEU A 97 1.35 5.87 -1.96
CA LEU A 97 1.63 7.13 -1.27
C LEU A 97 1.31 7.06 0.23
N THR A 98 0.43 6.16 0.67
CA THR A 98 0.14 5.95 2.10
C THR A 98 1.38 5.52 2.89
N LEU A 99 2.34 4.82 2.24
CA LEU A 99 3.60 4.42 2.86
C LEU A 99 4.44 5.61 3.31
N ILE A 100 4.28 6.78 2.66
CA ILE A 100 4.95 8.03 3.06
C ILE A 100 4.51 8.48 4.47
N GLY A 101 3.31 8.10 4.91
CA GLY A 101 2.83 8.35 6.27
C GLY A 101 3.20 7.21 7.23
N ILE A 102 3.06 5.98 6.78
CA ILE A 102 3.23 4.78 7.61
C ILE A 102 4.69 4.62 8.06
N ILE A 103 5.65 4.72 7.14
CA ILE A 103 7.07 4.49 7.45
C ILE A 103 7.61 5.51 8.47
N PRO A 104 7.40 6.83 8.30
CA PRO A 104 7.80 7.79 9.32
C PRO A 104 7.06 7.62 10.65
N GLY A 105 5.80 7.15 10.63
CA GLY A 105 5.04 6.84 11.84
C GLY A 105 5.71 5.75 12.68
N HIS A 106 6.16 4.66 12.04
CA HIS A 106 6.92 3.60 12.72
C HIS A 106 8.26 4.13 13.26
N TRP A 107 8.97 4.92 12.47
CA TRP A 107 10.22 5.52 12.89
C TRP A 107 10.05 6.48 14.09
N LEU A 108 8.98 7.26 14.12
CA LEU A 108 8.71 8.22 15.19
C LEU A 108 8.42 7.54 16.54
N LEU A 109 7.78 6.37 16.50
CA LEU A 109 7.43 5.60 17.69
C LEU A 109 8.46 4.51 18.02
N ASP A 110 9.59 4.49 17.30
CA ASP A 110 10.65 3.47 17.44
C ASP A 110 10.11 2.03 17.35
N ALA A 111 9.09 1.85 16.51
CA ALA A 111 8.41 0.59 16.31
C ALA A 111 8.86 -0.08 15.00
N GLU A 112 9.04 -1.40 15.03
CA GLU A 112 9.41 -2.17 13.85
C GLU A 112 8.21 -2.33 12.89
N PHE A 113 8.50 -2.36 11.58
CA PHE A 113 7.48 -2.68 10.59
C PHE A 113 7.27 -4.20 10.53
N THR A 114 6.19 -4.66 11.16
CA THR A 114 5.86 -6.07 11.33
C THR A 114 4.79 -6.55 10.35
N ALA A 115 4.45 -7.83 10.40
CA ALA A 115 3.33 -8.41 9.64
C ALA A 115 1.99 -7.73 9.98
N THR A 116 1.78 -7.32 11.24
CA THR A 116 0.59 -6.57 11.65
C THR A 116 0.57 -5.17 11.05
N SER A 117 1.74 -4.51 10.89
CA SER A 117 1.86 -3.25 10.16
C SER A 117 1.44 -3.38 8.71
N MET A 118 1.82 -4.49 8.06
CA MET A 118 1.40 -4.80 6.68
C MET A 118 -0.12 -5.01 6.57
N ILE A 119 -0.74 -5.67 7.55
CA ILE A 119 -2.20 -5.79 7.62
C ILE A 119 -2.86 -4.42 7.75
N GLY A 120 -2.31 -3.53 8.58
CA GLY A 120 -2.76 -2.14 8.71
C GLY A 120 -2.67 -1.36 7.39
N PHE A 121 -1.56 -1.51 6.66
CA PHE A 121 -1.39 -0.93 5.33
C PHE A 121 -2.44 -1.44 4.32
N ILE A 122 -2.70 -2.75 4.27
CA ILE A 122 -3.71 -3.35 3.39
C ILE A 122 -5.11 -2.82 3.74
N ALA A 123 -5.44 -2.71 5.04
CA ALA A 123 -6.72 -2.17 5.49
C ALA A 123 -6.88 -0.70 5.09
N LEU A 124 -5.83 0.12 5.23
CA LEU A 124 -5.81 1.51 4.81
C LEU A 124 -5.97 1.65 3.30
N ALA A 125 -5.24 0.86 2.51
CA ALA A 125 -5.33 0.86 1.05
C ALA A 125 -6.77 0.62 0.57
N ARG A 126 -7.51 -0.29 1.22
CA ARG A 126 -8.93 -0.53 0.92
C ARG A 126 -9.79 0.72 1.16
N ILE A 127 -9.53 1.46 2.22
CA ILE A 127 -10.27 2.68 2.55
C ILE A 127 -9.97 3.77 1.54
N GLU A 128 -8.69 3.94 1.18
CA GLU A 128 -8.24 4.93 0.19
C GLU A 128 -8.83 4.67 -1.20
N VAL A 129 -8.85 3.41 -1.66
CA VAL A 129 -9.49 3.05 -2.94
C VAL A 129 -10.96 3.45 -2.93
N ARG A 130 -11.69 3.14 -1.85
CA ARG A 130 -13.12 3.50 -1.73
C ARG A 130 -13.32 5.02 -1.77
N ASN A 131 -12.51 5.78 -1.03
CA ASN A 131 -12.57 7.24 -1.02
C ASN A 131 -12.29 7.82 -2.42
N SER A 132 -11.28 7.30 -3.11
CA SER A 132 -10.91 7.70 -4.46
C SER A 132 -12.00 7.37 -5.50
N ILE A 133 -12.62 6.19 -5.42
CA ILE A 133 -13.74 5.80 -6.30
C ILE A 133 -14.89 6.80 -6.16
N LEU A 134 -15.29 7.10 -4.91
CA LEU A 134 -16.40 8.03 -4.64
C LEU A 134 -16.09 9.43 -5.16
N LEU A 135 -14.83 9.87 -5.08
CA LEU A 135 -14.42 11.19 -5.58
C LEU A 135 -14.50 11.25 -7.11
N VAL A 136 -13.93 10.24 -7.80
CA VAL A 136 -13.95 10.17 -9.28
C VAL A 136 -15.36 10.01 -9.81
N ALA A 137 -16.20 9.16 -9.19
CA ALA A 137 -17.59 8.98 -9.58
C ALA A 137 -18.39 10.30 -9.46
N PHE A 138 -18.15 11.09 -8.41
CA PHE A 138 -18.79 12.39 -8.24
C PHE A 138 -18.33 13.41 -9.30
N VAL A 139 -17.03 13.42 -9.63
CA VAL A 139 -16.51 14.26 -10.73
C VAL A 139 -17.18 13.88 -12.05
N GLN A 140 -17.27 12.59 -12.35
CA GLN A 140 -17.91 12.11 -13.58
C GLN A 140 -19.38 12.53 -13.65
N GLU A 141 -20.14 12.34 -12.57
CA GLU A 141 -21.55 12.75 -12.51
C GLU A 141 -21.72 14.28 -12.70
N ALA A 142 -20.80 15.08 -12.16
CA ALA A 142 -20.85 16.54 -12.34
C ALA A 142 -20.52 16.94 -13.78
N VAL A 143 -19.58 16.25 -14.44
CA VAL A 143 -19.27 16.46 -15.87
C VAL A 143 -20.44 16.03 -16.76
N ASP A 144 -21.08 14.90 -16.47
CA ASP A 144 -22.27 14.42 -17.20
C ASP A 144 -23.46 15.39 -17.09
N ARG A 145 -23.51 16.18 -16.00
CA ARG A 145 -24.46 17.30 -15.82
C ARG A 145 -24.07 18.58 -16.58
N GLY A 146 -23.02 18.56 -17.38
CA GLY A 146 -22.56 19.66 -18.23
C GLY A 146 -21.59 20.64 -17.54
N LYS A 147 -21.05 20.30 -16.36
CA LYS A 147 -20.02 21.12 -15.72
C LYS A 147 -18.66 20.92 -16.37
N GLY A 148 -17.85 21.98 -16.41
CA GLY A 148 -16.45 21.85 -16.80
C GLY A 148 -15.69 20.92 -15.83
N VAL A 149 -14.75 20.13 -16.34
CA VAL A 149 -13.98 19.16 -15.53
C VAL A 149 -13.34 19.82 -14.31
N ARG A 150 -12.81 21.04 -14.48
CA ARG A 150 -12.16 21.78 -13.39
C ARG A 150 -13.13 22.17 -12.28
N ASP A 151 -14.31 22.65 -12.64
CA ASP A 151 -15.34 23.05 -11.67
C ASP A 151 -15.94 21.82 -10.98
N ALA A 152 -16.14 20.71 -11.74
CA ALA A 152 -16.60 19.45 -11.22
C ALA A 152 -15.63 18.88 -10.17
N VAL A 153 -14.32 18.97 -10.42
CA VAL A 153 -13.26 18.51 -9.50
C VAL A 153 -13.24 19.34 -8.22
N VAL A 154 -13.34 20.66 -8.31
CA VAL A 154 -13.37 21.55 -7.14
C VAL A 154 -14.61 21.26 -6.28
N GLU A 155 -15.76 21.13 -6.92
CA GLU A 155 -17.02 20.81 -6.22
C GLU A 155 -16.97 19.44 -5.54
N ALA A 156 -16.43 18.41 -6.24
CA ALA A 156 -16.24 17.08 -5.68
C ALA A 156 -15.34 17.12 -4.44
N GLY A 157 -14.21 17.81 -4.53
CA GLY A 157 -13.28 17.98 -3.42
C GLY A 157 -13.95 18.61 -2.20
N LEU A 158 -14.62 19.74 -2.37
CA LEU A 158 -15.30 20.45 -1.28
C LEU A 158 -16.44 19.63 -0.66
N THR A 159 -17.22 18.93 -1.47
CA THR A 159 -18.36 18.12 -1.00
C THR A 159 -17.91 16.88 -0.25
N ARG A 160 -16.83 16.21 -0.71
CA ARG A 160 -16.35 14.96 -0.17
C ARG A 160 -15.31 15.11 0.95
N LEU A 161 -14.71 16.27 1.10
CA LEU A 161 -13.71 16.55 2.13
C LEU A 161 -14.20 16.17 3.54
N ARG A 162 -15.40 16.64 3.91
CA ARG A 162 -15.95 16.41 5.25
C ARG A 162 -16.24 14.94 5.55
N PRO A 163 -16.95 14.18 4.70
CA PRO A 163 -17.17 12.74 4.92
C PRO A 163 -15.86 11.93 5.02
N ILE A 164 -14.88 12.21 4.18
CA ILE A 164 -13.58 11.51 4.18
C ILE A 164 -12.89 11.73 5.53
N TRP A 165 -12.72 12.99 5.95
CA TRP A 165 -12.09 13.31 7.24
C TRP A 165 -12.79 12.68 8.43
N VAL A 166 -14.12 12.68 8.47
CA VAL A 166 -14.89 12.07 9.56
C VAL A 166 -14.64 10.57 9.64
N THR A 167 -14.63 9.89 8.49
CA THR A 167 -14.37 8.44 8.43
C THR A 167 -12.95 8.11 8.92
N ASP A 168 -11.96 8.85 8.44
CA ASP A 168 -10.56 8.57 8.77
C ASP A 168 -10.23 8.94 10.22
N LEU A 169 -10.77 10.05 10.75
CA LEU A 169 -10.64 10.39 12.16
C LEU A 169 -11.30 9.34 13.08
N THR A 170 -12.43 8.78 12.67
CA THR A 170 -13.10 7.71 13.43
C THR A 170 -12.24 6.44 13.44
N MET A 171 -11.63 6.08 12.30
CA MET A 171 -10.70 4.97 12.21
C MET A 171 -9.45 5.20 13.06
N MET A 172 -8.87 6.39 12.99
CA MET A 172 -7.71 6.77 13.80
C MET A 172 -8.02 6.70 15.31
N ALA A 173 -9.20 7.17 15.73
CA ALA A 173 -9.65 7.06 17.11
C ALA A 173 -9.77 5.59 17.57
N GLY A 174 -10.28 4.71 16.70
CA GLY A 174 -10.31 3.27 16.96
C GLY A 174 -8.92 2.66 17.03
N ALA A 175 -8.02 3.04 16.11
CA ALA A 175 -6.63 2.58 16.09
C ALA A 175 -5.84 3.03 17.32
N PHE A 176 -6.11 4.24 17.83
CA PHE A 176 -5.48 4.73 19.06
C PHE A 176 -5.77 3.84 20.28
N ALA A 177 -6.95 3.24 20.35
CA ALA A 177 -7.30 2.34 21.44
C ALA A 177 -6.45 1.06 21.48
N ILE A 178 -6.00 0.58 20.32
CA ILE A 178 -5.17 -0.63 20.20
C ILE A 178 -3.67 -0.35 20.09
N LEU A 179 -3.26 0.91 20.11
CA LEU A 179 -1.85 1.31 20.02
C LEU A 179 -1.00 0.78 21.18
N PHE A 180 -1.62 0.56 22.34
CA PHE A 180 -0.95 0.08 23.54
C PHE A 180 -0.89 -1.45 23.64
N ASP A 181 -1.42 -2.17 22.65
CA ASP A 181 -1.35 -3.62 22.57
C ASP A 181 -0.09 -4.03 21.81
N PRO A 182 0.87 -4.76 22.43
CA PRO A 182 2.15 -5.11 21.79
C PRO A 182 2.02 -5.92 20.49
N ILE A 183 0.90 -6.67 20.32
CA ILE A 183 0.68 -7.49 19.13
C ILE A 183 0.17 -6.63 17.98
N PHE A 184 -0.70 -5.67 18.26
CA PHE A 184 -1.38 -4.85 17.25
C PHE A 184 -0.80 -3.45 17.09
N GLU A 185 0.26 -3.11 17.82
CA GLU A 185 0.93 -1.80 17.76
C GLU A 185 1.27 -1.40 16.33
N GLY A 186 1.92 -2.26 15.55
CA GLY A 186 2.29 -1.98 14.17
C GLY A 186 1.08 -1.68 13.27
N MET A 187 -0.03 -2.40 13.45
CA MET A 187 -1.28 -2.12 12.74
C MET A 187 -1.88 -0.77 13.17
N ALA A 188 -1.86 -0.47 14.45
CA ALA A 188 -2.35 0.80 14.99
C ALA A 188 -1.55 1.98 14.43
N ILE A 189 -0.23 1.88 14.39
CA ILE A 189 0.66 2.91 13.82
C ILE A 189 0.32 3.14 12.34
N SER A 190 0.15 2.07 11.55
CA SER A 190 -0.20 2.18 10.15
C SER A 190 -1.55 2.90 9.94
N LEU A 191 -2.55 2.60 10.78
CA LEU A 191 -3.89 3.20 10.72
C LEU A 191 -3.95 4.61 11.32
N LEU A 192 -3.01 5.02 12.17
CA LEU A 192 -2.92 6.36 12.72
C LEU A 192 -2.18 7.33 11.78
N PHE A 193 -0.97 6.95 11.38
CA PHE A 193 -0.09 7.83 10.62
C PHE A 193 -0.35 7.79 9.11
N GLY A 194 -0.84 6.65 8.60
CA GLY A 194 -1.19 6.52 7.18
C GLY A 194 -2.19 7.57 6.70
N PRO A 195 -3.36 7.70 7.32
CA PRO A 195 -4.40 8.65 6.88
C PRO A 195 -3.98 10.12 6.98
N ILE A 196 -3.13 10.48 7.95
CA ILE A 196 -2.64 11.86 8.11
C ILE A 196 -2.01 12.37 6.81
N ILE A 197 -1.29 11.50 6.12
CA ILE A 197 -0.64 11.83 4.84
C ILE A 197 -1.49 11.40 3.65
N ALA A 198 -2.16 10.25 3.74
CA ALA A 198 -2.96 9.69 2.64
C ALA A 198 -4.14 10.61 2.27
N VAL A 199 -4.89 11.14 3.23
CA VAL A 199 -6.07 11.96 2.96
C VAL A 199 -5.74 13.24 2.18
N PRO A 200 -4.78 14.09 2.63
CA PRO A 200 -4.37 15.25 1.85
C PRO A 200 -3.83 14.88 0.46
N LEU A 201 -3.05 13.80 0.36
CA LEU A 201 -2.51 13.35 -0.92
C LEU A 201 -3.60 12.85 -1.86
N THR A 202 -4.58 12.10 -1.38
CA THR A 202 -5.72 11.63 -2.17
C THR A 202 -6.56 12.80 -2.68
N LEU A 203 -6.84 13.78 -1.80
CA LEU A 203 -7.56 15.00 -2.17
C LEU A 203 -6.79 15.91 -3.15
N LEU A 204 -5.48 15.71 -3.29
CA LEU A 204 -4.66 16.42 -4.27
C LEU A 204 -4.43 15.57 -5.54
N ALA A 205 -4.00 14.31 -5.37
CA ALA A 205 -3.59 13.45 -6.48
C ALA A 205 -4.77 13.05 -7.38
N VAL A 206 -5.92 12.69 -6.80
CA VAL A 206 -7.09 12.27 -7.58
C VAL A 206 -7.67 13.43 -8.40
N PRO A 207 -7.93 14.64 -7.84
CA PRO A 207 -8.34 15.79 -8.61
C PRO A 207 -7.34 16.18 -9.71
N LEU A 208 -6.05 16.18 -9.39
CA LEU A 208 -5.00 16.50 -10.37
C LEU A 208 -4.97 15.48 -11.51
N GLY A 209 -5.10 14.19 -11.18
CA GLY A 209 -5.25 13.10 -12.15
C GLY A 209 -6.49 13.29 -13.04
N CYS A 210 -7.64 13.65 -12.48
CA CYS A 210 -8.86 13.92 -13.24
C CYS A 210 -8.70 15.13 -14.19
N VAL A 211 -8.05 16.20 -13.75
CA VAL A 211 -7.81 17.38 -14.61
C VAL A 211 -6.82 17.06 -15.72
N SER A 212 -5.73 16.33 -15.42
CA SER A 212 -4.73 15.94 -16.43
C SER A 212 -5.29 15.00 -17.49
N THR A 213 -6.27 14.19 -17.13
CA THR A 213 -6.99 13.27 -18.02
C THR A 213 -8.32 13.83 -18.53
N GLY A 214 -8.54 15.15 -18.40
CA GLY A 214 -9.78 15.83 -18.71
C GLY A 214 -10.37 15.55 -20.10
N ARG A 215 -9.53 15.27 -21.10
CA ARG A 215 -9.97 14.85 -22.46
C ARG A 215 -10.80 13.56 -22.44
N VAL A 216 -10.50 12.66 -21.52
CA VAL A 216 -11.18 11.36 -21.41
C VAL A 216 -12.58 11.51 -20.81
N PHE A 217 -12.81 12.53 -19.98
CA PHE A 217 -14.13 12.86 -19.45
C PHE A 217 -15.03 13.51 -20.51
N VAL A 218 -14.44 14.32 -21.40
CA VAL A 218 -15.16 15.08 -22.45
C VAL A 218 -15.56 14.16 -23.61
N ASP A 219 -14.72 13.24 -24.04
CA ASP A 219 -15.02 12.28 -25.14
C ASP A 219 -16.24 11.39 -24.85
N LYS A 220 -16.59 11.14 -23.58
CA LYS A 220 -17.78 10.38 -23.20
C LYS A 220 -19.08 11.19 -23.25
N ALA A 221 -19.03 12.51 -23.13
CA ALA A 221 -20.20 13.38 -23.12
C ALA A 221 -20.74 13.65 -24.55
N GLU A 222 -19.91 13.59 -25.58
CA GLU A 222 -20.34 13.84 -26.98
C GLU A 222 -21.25 12.78 -27.63
N PRO A 223 -21.16 11.44 -27.34
CA PRO A 223 -22.02 10.47 -28.02
C PRO A 223 -23.53 10.58 -27.69
N GLN A 224 -23.87 11.09 -26.52
CA GLN A 224 -25.29 11.16 -26.09
C GLN A 224 -26.05 12.34 -26.68
N SER A 225 -25.37 13.41 -27.06
CA SER A 225 -26.04 14.57 -27.67
C SER A 225 -26.37 14.39 -29.15
N ARG A 226 -25.69 13.48 -29.85
CA ARG A 226 -25.95 13.19 -31.28
C ARG A 226 -27.08 12.18 -31.52
N GLY A 227 -27.43 11.37 -30.51
CA GLY A 227 -28.51 10.40 -30.59
C GLY A 227 -29.93 10.96 -30.29
N ALA A 228 -30.04 12.18 -29.75
CA ALA A 228 -31.30 12.81 -29.39
C ALA A 228 -31.84 13.81 -30.44
N ALA A 229 -31.10 13.98 -31.54
CA ALA A 229 -31.43 14.94 -32.62
C ALA A 229 -31.71 14.28 -33.98
N SER A 230 -32.04 12.95 -33.98
CA SER A 230 -32.45 12.24 -35.20
C SER A 230 -33.86 11.66 -35.05
#